data_4d72a1612ff13098db7b06fedbf98630
#
_entry.id   4d72a1612ff13098db7b06fedbf98630
#
_cell.length_a   1.000
_cell.length_b   1.000
_cell.length_c   1.000
_cell.angle_alpha   90.00
_cell.angle_beta   90.00
_cell.angle_gamma   90.00
#
_symmetry.space_group_name_H-M   'P 1'
#
loop_
_entity.id
_entity.type
_entity.pdbx_description
1 polymer ?
#
loop_
_entity_poly.entity_id
_entity_poly.type
_entity_poly.pdbx_seq_one_letter_code
_entity_poly.pdbx_strand_id
1 'polypeptide(L)'
;MGIVMIACVATIPFPLFMRCVQCGSLKDKVLDSRSSKDGTTIRRRRECLRCGYRYTTYEQIERTELRVVKRDGTREALNREKLMSGLVKACEKRPVPMDRLDRAVEEILTELHKDHLNEVPSSIIGGKVMDKLHQIDPVAYVRYVSVYRQFNDVNEFIQEIQSLSRRAARDPLQRRLFKD
;
A
#
# COMPACT_ATOMS: atom_id res chain seq x y z
N MET A 1 17.82 -31.86 -32.29
CA MET A 1 18.01 -32.39 -30.94
C MET A 1 18.74 -31.33 -30.12
N GLY A 2 17.99 -30.49 -29.44
CA GLY A 2 18.52 -29.41 -28.59
C GLY A 2 18.37 -29.81 -27.13
N ILE A 3 19.48 -29.98 -26.44
CA ILE A 3 19.54 -30.29 -25.00
C ILE A 3 19.32 -28.98 -24.25
N VAL A 4 18.18 -28.86 -23.61
CA VAL A 4 17.90 -27.77 -22.66
C VAL A 4 18.66 -28.09 -21.37
N MET A 5 19.75 -27.39 -21.12
CA MET A 5 20.43 -27.40 -19.83
C MET A 5 19.53 -26.72 -18.80
N ILE A 6 18.90 -27.51 -17.95
CA ILE A 6 18.24 -27.02 -16.75
C ILE A 6 19.34 -26.62 -15.77
N ALA A 7 19.52 -25.32 -15.58
CA ALA A 7 20.40 -24.79 -14.55
C ALA A 7 19.91 -25.25 -13.18
N CYS A 8 20.65 -26.13 -12.55
CA CYS A 8 20.44 -26.56 -11.17
C CYS A 8 20.69 -25.35 -10.26
N VAL A 9 19.61 -24.75 -9.74
CA VAL A 9 19.71 -23.74 -8.69
C VAL A 9 20.32 -24.41 -7.47
N ALA A 10 21.56 -24.08 -7.16
CA ALA A 10 22.26 -24.54 -5.96
C ALA A 10 21.46 -24.14 -4.72
N THR A 11 20.77 -25.08 -4.13
CA THR A 11 20.05 -24.91 -2.87
C THR A 11 21.10 -24.72 -1.78
N ILE A 12 21.28 -23.48 -1.32
CA ILE A 12 22.10 -23.17 -0.16
C ILE A 12 21.44 -23.87 1.03
N PRO A 13 22.11 -24.82 1.71
CA PRO A 13 21.54 -25.47 2.87
C PRO A 13 21.64 -24.54 4.08
N PHE A 14 20.80 -23.51 4.13
CA PHE A 14 20.54 -22.85 5.40
C PHE A 14 19.73 -23.83 6.26
N PRO A 15 20.19 -24.12 7.50
CA PRO A 15 19.45 -25.00 8.38
C PRO A 15 18.09 -24.39 8.67
N LEU A 16 17.04 -25.00 8.16
CA LEU A 16 15.61 -24.68 8.39
C LEU A 16 15.18 -24.90 9.86
N PHE A 17 16.14 -24.94 10.79
CA PHE A 17 15.89 -25.27 12.18
C PHE A 17 16.14 -24.06 13.08
N MET A 18 15.21 -23.81 14.00
CA MET A 18 15.36 -22.80 15.04
C MET A 18 16.41 -23.24 16.06
N ARG A 19 17.36 -22.36 16.38
CA ARG A 19 18.37 -22.62 17.40
C ARG A 19 17.77 -22.42 18.80
N CYS A 20 17.93 -23.40 19.68
CA CYS A 20 17.55 -23.29 21.08
C CYS A 20 18.28 -22.11 21.74
N VAL A 21 17.56 -21.18 22.34
CA VAL A 21 18.11 -19.99 23.00
C VAL A 21 18.92 -20.31 24.26
N GLN A 22 18.68 -21.49 24.87
CA GLN A 22 19.35 -21.92 26.09
C GLN A 22 20.69 -22.63 25.80
N CYS A 23 20.76 -23.54 24.82
CA CYS A 23 21.93 -24.41 24.61
C CYS A 23 22.46 -24.40 23.17
N GLY A 24 21.89 -23.61 22.28
CA GLY A 24 22.32 -23.49 20.88
C GLY A 24 21.99 -24.70 19.99
N SER A 25 21.36 -25.77 20.51
CA SER A 25 21.01 -26.97 19.74
C SER A 25 19.99 -26.63 18.66
N LEU A 26 20.14 -27.27 17.48
CA LEU A 26 19.20 -27.19 16.38
C LEU A 26 18.09 -28.26 16.42
N LYS A 27 18.19 -29.19 17.40
CA LYS A 27 17.27 -30.32 17.52
C LYS A 27 16.13 -29.95 18.47
N ASP A 28 14.93 -29.82 17.95
CA ASP A 28 13.72 -29.55 18.70
C ASP A 28 12.54 -30.40 18.18
N LYS A 29 11.49 -30.47 18.97
CA LYS A 29 10.16 -31.02 18.58
C LYS A 29 9.09 -30.00 18.81
N VAL A 30 8.07 -30.00 17.98
CA VAL A 30 6.87 -29.20 18.16
C VAL A 30 5.90 -29.93 19.09
N LEU A 31 5.50 -29.29 20.18
CA LEU A 31 4.55 -29.83 21.15
C LEU A 31 3.10 -29.48 20.78
N ASP A 32 2.91 -28.25 20.29
CA ASP A 32 1.58 -27.71 19.96
C ASP A 32 1.71 -26.69 18.85
N SER A 33 0.70 -26.62 17.97
CA SER A 33 0.63 -25.68 16.86
C SER A 33 -0.79 -25.12 16.76
N ARG A 34 -0.93 -23.79 16.77
CA ARG A 34 -2.23 -23.11 16.68
C ARG A 34 -2.15 -21.97 15.69
N SER A 35 -3.15 -21.89 14.83
CA SER A 35 -3.34 -20.73 13.94
C SER A 35 -4.11 -19.63 14.67
N SER A 36 -3.82 -18.36 14.32
CA SER A 36 -4.68 -17.22 14.69
C SER A 36 -6.05 -17.34 14.02
N LYS A 37 -7.05 -16.62 14.54
CA LYS A 37 -8.42 -16.66 13.99
C LYS A 37 -8.51 -16.20 12.54
N ASP A 38 -7.63 -15.29 12.13
CA ASP A 38 -7.52 -14.75 10.77
C ASP A 38 -6.59 -15.58 9.86
N GLY A 39 -5.97 -16.65 10.38
CA GLY A 39 -5.08 -17.54 9.62
C GLY A 39 -3.73 -16.93 9.23
N THR A 40 -3.41 -15.71 9.66
CA THR A 40 -2.20 -14.98 9.23
C THR A 40 -0.97 -15.32 10.05
N THR A 41 -1.13 -15.93 11.25
CA THR A 41 -0.05 -16.26 12.17
C THR A 41 -0.21 -17.69 12.68
N ILE A 42 0.90 -18.44 12.74
CA ILE A 42 0.98 -19.76 13.36
C ILE A 42 1.85 -19.65 14.60
N ARG A 43 1.30 -19.97 15.76
CA ARG A 43 2.03 -20.10 17.02
C ARG A 43 2.43 -21.55 17.24
N ARG A 44 3.74 -21.82 17.42
CA ARG A 44 4.23 -23.18 17.72
C ARG A 44 4.94 -23.19 19.06
N ARG A 45 4.55 -24.13 19.92
CA ARG A 45 5.27 -24.43 21.18
C ARG A 45 6.26 -25.56 20.91
N ARG A 46 7.53 -25.30 21.17
CA ARG A 46 8.66 -26.20 20.89
C ARG A 46 9.36 -26.60 22.17
N GLU A 47 10.01 -27.78 22.14
CA GLU A 47 10.87 -28.28 23.22
C GLU A 47 12.22 -28.74 22.61
N CYS A 48 13.31 -28.21 23.17
CA CYS A 48 14.65 -28.61 22.76
C CYS A 48 14.91 -30.05 23.19
N LEU A 49 15.32 -30.89 22.25
CA LEU A 49 15.63 -32.32 22.55
C LEU A 49 16.92 -32.50 23.36
N ARG A 50 17.79 -31.46 23.42
CA ARG A 50 19.07 -31.56 24.17
C ARG A 50 18.96 -31.13 25.63
N CYS A 51 18.26 -29.99 25.91
CA CYS A 51 18.22 -29.43 27.26
C CYS A 51 16.79 -29.36 27.85
N GLY A 52 15.76 -29.81 27.12
CA GLY A 52 14.38 -29.78 27.60
C GLY A 52 13.73 -28.37 27.65
N TYR A 53 14.48 -27.31 27.28
CA TYR A 53 13.97 -25.95 27.32
C TYR A 53 12.81 -25.80 26.35
N ARG A 54 11.71 -25.20 26.86
CA ARG A 54 10.49 -24.94 26.08
C ARG A 54 10.43 -23.50 25.66
N TYR A 55 10.18 -23.25 24.36
CA TYR A 55 10.05 -21.93 23.79
C TYR A 55 8.91 -21.89 22.78
N THR A 56 8.44 -20.69 22.50
CA THR A 56 7.39 -20.45 21.53
C THR A 56 7.94 -19.70 20.35
N THR A 57 7.56 -20.12 19.15
CA THR A 57 7.86 -19.43 17.89
C THR A 57 6.58 -18.98 17.23
N TYR A 58 6.67 -17.89 16.48
CA TYR A 58 5.59 -17.40 15.64
C TYR A 58 6.06 -17.38 14.19
N GLU A 59 5.27 -17.97 13.33
CA GLU A 59 5.41 -17.84 11.88
C GLU A 59 4.31 -16.89 11.43
N GLN A 60 4.66 -15.83 10.75
CA GLN A 60 3.71 -14.86 10.23
C GLN A 60 4.13 -14.44 8.83
N ILE A 61 3.13 -14.08 8.04
CA ILE A 61 3.39 -13.51 6.72
C ILE A 61 4.02 -12.14 6.94
N GLU A 62 5.28 -11.98 6.56
CA GLU A 62 5.93 -10.68 6.55
C GLU A 62 5.30 -9.84 5.44
N ARG A 63 4.55 -8.81 5.85
CA ARG A 63 4.08 -7.79 4.91
C ARG A 63 5.22 -6.80 4.71
N THR A 64 5.85 -6.85 3.57
CA THR A 64 6.85 -5.87 3.18
C THR A 64 6.20 -4.48 3.18
N GLU A 65 6.75 -3.56 3.97
CA GLU A 65 6.27 -2.18 3.96
C GLU A 65 6.52 -1.56 2.58
N LEU A 66 5.44 -1.09 1.97
CA LEU A 66 5.53 -0.44 0.67
C LEU A 66 6.30 0.87 0.79
N ARG A 67 7.33 1.02 -0.05
CA ARG A 67 8.16 2.23 -0.09
C ARG A 67 7.74 3.14 -1.24
N VAL A 68 7.73 4.42 -0.97
CA VAL A 68 7.47 5.47 -1.96
C VAL A 68 8.79 5.94 -2.55
N VAL A 69 8.92 5.85 -3.87
CA VAL A 69 10.06 6.42 -4.61
C VAL A 69 9.66 7.84 -5.05
N LYS A 70 10.37 8.83 -4.53
CA LYS A 70 10.18 10.24 -4.88
C LYS A 70 10.82 10.59 -6.22
N ARG A 71 10.52 11.77 -6.74
CA ARG A 71 11.07 12.26 -8.02
C ARG A 71 12.60 12.42 -8.01
N ASP A 72 13.17 12.71 -6.84
CA ASP A 72 14.63 12.82 -6.61
C ASP A 72 15.30 11.44 -6.40
N GLY A 73 14.54 10.34 -6.49
CA GLY A 73 15.03 8.99 -6.26
C GLY A 73 15.09 8.56 -4.79
N THR A 74 14.76 9.43 -3.85
CA THR A 74 14.72 9.08 -2.42
C THR A 74 13.56 8.12 -2.13
N ARG A 75 13.75 7.25 -1.14
CA ARG A 75 12.81 6.22 -0.73
C ARG A 75 12.34 6.46 0.69
N GLU A 76 11.04 6.53 0.91
CA GLU A 76 10.44 6.64 2.24
C GLU A 76 9.32 5.60 2.40
N ALA A 77 8.99 5.24 3.64
CA ALA A 77 7.86 4.37 3.91
C ALA A 77 6.54 5.05 3.49
N LEU A 78 5.61 4.24 2.92
CA LEU A 78 4.27 4.73 2.62
C LEU A 78 3.57 5.09 3.93
N ASN A 79 3.24 6.37 4.11
CA ASN A 79 2.66 6.89 5.33
C ASN A 79 1.21 7.30 5.11
N ARG A 80 0.28 6.61 5.80
CA ARG A 80 -1.16 6.88 5.78
C ARG A 80 -1.48 8.31 6.20
N GLU A 81 -0.80 8.82 7.23
CA GLU A 81 -1.06 10.16 7.77
C GLU A 81 -0.68 11.26 6.77
N LYS A 82 0.39 11.05 6.01
CA LYS A 82 0.78 11.96 4.92
C LYS A 82 -0.28 12.00 3.81
N LEU A 83 -0.82 10.84 3.42
CA LEU A 83 -1.91 10.77 2.44
C LEU A 83 -3.14 11.51 2.96
N MET A 84 -3.56 11.21 4.19
CA MET A 84 -4.70 11.87 4.83
C MET A 84 -4.51 13.39 4.91
N SER A 85 -3.34 13.84 5.36
CA SER A 85 -3.02 15.27 5.44
C SER A 85 -3.14 15.97 4.08
N GLY A 86 -2.72 15.31 3.01
CA GLY A 86 -2.84 15.83 1.64
C GLY A 86 -4.30 16.01 1.22
N LEU A 87 -5.15 15.01 1.48
CA LEU A 87 -6.57 15.08 1.16
C LEU A 87 -7.29 16.15 2.00
N VAL A 88 -7.02 16.20 3.32
CA VAL A 88 -7.61 17.20 4.23
C VAL A 88 -7.28 18.62 3.79
N LYS A 89 -6.01 18.90 3.45
CA LYS A 89 -5.59 20.23 2.95
C LYS A 89 -6.32 20.60 1.65
N ALA A 90 -6.48 19.65 0.74
CA ALA A 90 -7.21 19.89 -0.51
C ALA A 90 -8.69 20.20 -0.25
N CYS A 91 -9.31 19.51 0.71
CA CYS A 91 -10.71 19.64 1.09
C CYS A 91 -10.99 20.73 2.14
N GLU A 92 -9.99 21.53 2.53
CA GLU A 92 -10.16 22.60 3.53
C GLU A 92 -11.29 23.55 3.14
N LYS A 93 -12.20 23.83 4.09
CA LYS A 93 -13.41 24.67 3.88
C LYS A 93 -14.39 24.13 2.80
N ARG A 94 -14.30 22.83 2.49
CA ARG A 94 -15.27 22.14 1.63
C ARG A 94 -16.19 21.25 2.49
N PRO A 95 -17.48 21.09 2.10
CA PRO A 95 -18.41 20.25 2.85
C PRO A 95 -18.18 18.76 2.59
N VAL A 96 -16.95 18.29 2.82
CA VAL A 96 -16.55 16.89 2.64
C VAL A 96 -16.42 16.25 4.02
N PRO A 97 -17.22 15.22 4.36
CA PRO A 97 -17.13 14.52 5.64
C PRO A 97 -15.79 13.77 5.77
N MET A 98 -15.25 13.74 7.00
CA MET A 98 -13.98 13.06 7.27
C MET A 98 -14.01 11.56 6.93
N ASP A 99 -15.13 10.88 7.22
CA ASP A 99 -15.33 9.46 6.87
C ASP A 99 -15.18 9.17 5.37
N ARG A 100 -15.50 10.16 4.51
CA ARG A 100 -15.33 10.02 3.07
C ARG A 100 -13.84 10.08 2.68
N LEU A 101 -13.07 10.91 3.37
CA LEU A 101 -11.62 11.01 3.18
C LEU A 101 -10.92 9.76 3.72
N ASP A 102 -11.33 9.26 4.89
CA ASP A 102 -10.81 8.02 5.46
C ASP A 102 -11.00 6.85 4.51
N ARG A 103 -12.21 6.68 3.98
CA ARG A 103 -12.51 5.63 2.98
C ARG A 103 -11.65 5.78 1.73
N ALA A 104 -11.48 6.99 1.22
CA ALA A 104 -10.65 7.23 0.04
C ALA A 104 -9.18 6.84 0.30
N VAL A 105 -8.64 7.13 1.49
CA VAL A 105 -7.28 6.73 1.88
C VAL A 105 -7.15 5.21 1.94
N GLU A 106 -8.10 4.51 2.58
CA GLU A 106 -8.09 3.04 2.69
C GLU A 106 -8.18 2.36 1.31
N GLU A 107 -9.00 2.89 0.42
CA GLU A 107 -9.11 2.40 -0.96
C GLU A 107 -7.79 2.59 -1.71
N ILE A 108 -7.16 3.78 -1.62
CA ILE A 108 -5.87 4.05 -2.23
C ILE A 108 -4.80 3.07 -1.70
N LEU A 109 -4.72 2.90 -0.37
CA LEU A 109 -3.76 1.99 0.24
C LEU A 109 -3.97 0.54 -0.21
N THR A 110 -5.22 0.09 -0.27
CA THR A 110 -5.58 -1.25 -0.73
C THR A 110 -5.16 -1.47 -2.18
N GLU A 111 -5.45 -0.51 -3.06
CA GLU A 111 -5.06 -0.57 -4.46
C GLU A 111 -3.53 -0.58 -4.62
N LEU A 112 -2.82 0.27 -3.87
CA LEU A 112 -1.35 0.33 -3.92
C LEU A 112 -0.71 -0.99 -3.48
N HIS A 113 -1.19 -1.60 -2.40
CA HIS A 113 -0.69 -2.89 -1.93
C HIS A 113 -1.02 -4.06 -2.87
N LYS A 114 -2.13 -3.95 -3.64
CA LYS A 114 -2.49 -4.95 -4.64
C LYS A 114 -1.61 -4.86 -5.89
N ASP A 115 -1.33 -3.63 -6.33
CA ASP A 115 -0.65 -3.38 -7.59
C ASP A 115 0.88 -3.39 -7.45
N HIS A 116 1.41 -3.18 -6.22
CA HIS A 116 2.84 -3.04 -5.95
C HIS A 116 3.26 -3.91 -4.77
N LEU A 117 4.38 -4.62 -4.93
CA LEU A 117 4.91 -5.51 -3.88
C LEU A 117 5.83 -4.77 -2.89
N ASN A 118 6.76 -3.97 -3.38
CA ASN A 118 7.82 -3.37 -2.56
C ASN A 118 7.92 -1.84 -2.71
N GLU A 119 7.83 -1.32 -3.92
CA GLU A 119 8.05 0.09 -4.22
C GLU A 119 6.96 0.64 -5.14
N VAL A 120 6.57 1.90 -4.91
CA VAL A 120 5.61 2.64 -5.74
C VAL A 120 6.13 4.05 -6.02
N PRO A 121 6.14 4.50 -7.28
CA PRO A 121 6.45 5.89 -7.61
C PRO A 121 5.45 6.87 -6.99
N SER A 122 5.93 7.99 -6.46
CA SER A 122 5.06 9.05 -5.90
C SER A 122 4.06 9.60 -6.92
N SER A 123 4.40 9.55 -8.21
CA SER A 123 3.50 9.95 -9.31
C SER A 123 2.24 9.09 -9.39
N ILE A 124 2.35 7.77 -9.16
CA ILE A 124 1.21 6.84 -9.14
C ILE A 124 0.31 7.16 -7.94
N ILE A 125 0.90 7.41 -6.78
CA ILE A 125 0.14 7.80 -5.58
C ILE A 125 -0.63 9.09 -5.84
N GLY A 126 0.05 10.09 -6.38
CA GLY A 126 -0.58 11.37 -6.75
C GLY A 126 -1.71 11.19 -7.76
N GLY A 127 -1.55 10.32 -8.76
CA GLY A 127 -2.61 9.97 -9.71
C GLY A 127 -3.84 9.39 -9.01
N LYS A 128 -3.66 8.39 -8.14
CA LYS A 128 -4.77 7.78 -7.39
C LYS A 128 -5.47 8.80 -6.45
N VAL A 129 -4.72 9.69 -5.80
CA VAL A 129 -5.31 10.78 -5.00
C VAL A 129 -6.13 11.72 -5.87
N MET A 130 -5.62 12.12 -7.05
CA MET A 130 -6.34 12.95 -8.00
C MET A 130 -7.65 12.29 -8.45
N ASP A 131 -7.63 11.00 -8.81
CA ASP A 131 -8.82 10.26 -9.22
C ASP A 131 -9.89 10.22 -8.11
N LYS A 132 -9.49 9.99 -6.85
CA LYS A 132 -10.42 10.02 -5.71
C LYS A 132 -10.96 11.42 -5.43
N LEU A 133 -10.11 12.43 -5.42
CA LEU A 133 -10.55 13.83 -5.23
C LEU A 133 -11.51 14.31 -6.33
N HIS A 134 -11.28 13.90 -7.57
CA HIS A 134 -12.18 14.20 -8.67
C HIS A 134 -13.60 13.70 -8.43
N GLN A 135 -13.74 12.51 -7.81
CA GLN A 135 -15.04 11.92 -7.47
C GLN A 135 -15.67 12.53 -6.20
N ILE A 136 -14.84 13.07 -5.30
CA ILE A 136 -15.29 13.61 -4.02
C ILE A 136 -15.72 15.07 -4.17
N ASP A 137 -14.82 15.91 -4.67
CA ASP A 137 -15.05 17.36 -4.81
C ASP A 137 -14.15 17.94 -5.91
N PRO A 138 -14.72 18.47 -7.01
CA PRO A 138 -13.92 19.03 -8.11
C PRO A 138 -13.04 20.22 -7.71
N VAL A 139 -13.45 21.01 -6.70
CA VAL A 139 -12.63 22.15 -6.23
C VAL A 139 -11.42 21.64 -5.43
N ALA A 140 -11.62 20.62 -4.58
CA ALA A 140 -10.51 19.96 -3.88
C ALA A 140 -9.52 19.33 -4.85
N TYR A 141 -10.02 18.71 -5.93
CA TYR A 141 -9.16 18.21 -7.01
C TYR A 141 -8.28 19.33 -7.61
N VAL A 142 -8.89 20.45 -8.02
CA VAL A 142 -8.15 21.59 -8.62
C VAL A 142 -7.06 22.11 -7.68
N ARG A 143 -7.36 22.24 -6.38
CA ARG A 143 -6.39 22.63 -5.35
C ARG A 143 -5.23 21.65 -5.23
N TYR A 144 -5.54 20.35 -5.21
CA TYR A 144 -4.49 19.32 -5.12
C TYR A 144 -3.60 19.34 -6.36
N VAL A 145 -4.19 19.40 -7.55
CA VAL A 145 -3.47 19.43 -8.82
C VAL A 145 -2.58 20.65 -8.92
N SER A 146 -3.05 21.85 -8.48
CA SER A 146 -2.27 23.08 -8.52
C SER A 146 -0.96 23.04 -7.73
N VAL A 147 -0.93 22.21 -6.66
CA VAL A 147 0.27 22.02 -5.83
C VAL A 147 1.09 20.81 -6.28
N TYR A 148 0.41 19.73 -6.66
CA TYR A 148 1.07 18.46 -6.96
C TYR A 148 1.69 18.42 -8.37
N ARG A 149 0.99 18.93 -9.38
CA ARG A 149 1.52 19.11 -10.74
C ARG A 149 2.27 20.46 -10.82
N GLN A 150 3.49 20.38 -11.31
CA GLN A 150 4.24 21.58 -11.67
C GLN A 150 3.78 21.98 -13.08
N PHE A 151 2.88 22.94 -13.16
CA PHE A 151 2.49 23.52 -14.45
C PHE A 151 3.57 24.49 -14.95
N ASN A 152 3.89 24.42 -16.22
CA ASN A 152 4.86 25.33 -16.82
C ASN A 152 4.28 26.73 -17.05
N ASP A 153 2.96 26.79 -17.33
CA ASP A 153 2.25 28.05 -17.52
C ASP A 153 0.76 27.94 -17.08
N VAL A 154 0.10 29.09 -17.08
CA VAL A 154 -1.32 29.20 -16.71
C VAL A 154 -2.23 28.53 -17.73
N ASN A 155 -1.85 28.46 -19.01
CA ASN A 155 -2.67 27.86 -20.05
C ASN A 155 -2.78 26.34 -19.87
N GLU A 156 -1.68 25.68 -19.47
CA GLU A 156 -1.69 24.25 -19.14
C GLU A 156 -2.65 23.97 -17.98
N PHE A 157 -2.65 24.82 -16.95
CA PHE A 157 -3.59 24.71 -15.83
C PHE A 157 -5.05 24.92 -16.26
N ILE A 158 -5.31 25.92 -17.11
CA ILE A 158 -6.66 26.18 -17.65
C ILE A 158 -7.15 24.98 -18.48
N GLN A 159 -6.30 24.39 -19.31
CA GLN A 159 -6.65 23.20 -20.09
C GLN A 159 -7.02 22.01 -19.18
N GLU A 160 -6.30 21.81 -18.08
CA GLU A 160 -6.65 20.77 -17.10
C GLU A 160 -8.04 21.00 -16.51
N ILE A 161 -8.35 22.23 -16.08
CA ILE A 161 -9.67 22.61 -15.56
C ILE A 161 -10.78 22.41 -16.60
N GLN A 162 -10.54 22.79 -17.85
CA GLN A 162 -11.51 22.60 -18.94
C GLN A 162 -11.76 21.13 -19.23
N SER A 163 -10.71 20.29 -19.11
CA SER A 163 -10.83 18.84 -19.27
C SER A 163 -11.77 18.22 -18.23
N LEU A 164 -11.74 18.75 -17.00
CA LEU A 164 -12.66 18.34 -15.92
C LEU A 164 -14.10 18.66 -16.24
N SER A 165 -14.38 19.90 -16.69
CA SER A 165 -15.72 20.33 -17.07
C SER A 165 -16.31 19.45 -18.17
N ARG A 166 -15.50 19.04 -19.14
CA ARG A 166 -15.92 18.13 -20.22
C ARG A 166 -16.19 16.70 -19.74
N ARG A 167 -15.41 16.20 -18.74
CA ARG A 167 -15.63 14.88 -18.12
C ARG A 167 -16.88 14.86 -17.26
N ALA A 168 -17.09 15.90 -16.44
CA ALA A 168 -18.30 16.08 -15.62
C ALA A 168 -19.57 16.15 -16.48
N ALA A 169 -19.53 16.81 -17.64
CA ALA A 169 -20.66 16.89 -18.57
C ALA A 169 -21.02 15.53 -19.22
N ARG A 170 -20.16 14.53 -19.16
CA ARG A 170 -20.41 13.17 -19.68
C ARG A 170 -20.96 12.21 -18.63
N ASP A 171 -20.99 12.59 -17.34
CA ASP A 171 -21.55 11.76 -16.29
C ASP A 171 -23.10 11.85 -16.30
N PRO A 172 -23.83 10.74 -16.58
CA PRO A 172 -25.30 10.75 -16.68
C PRO A 172 -25.99 11.10 -15.36
N LEU A 173 -25.33 10.91 -14.21
CA LEU A 173 -25.90 11.17 -12.88
C LEU A 173 -26.00 12.68 -12.57
N GLN A 174 -25.11 13.51 -13.12
CA GLN A 174 -25.11 14.95 -12.88
C GLN A 174 -26.20 15.71 -13.71
N ARG A 175 -26.69 15.12 -14.81
CA ARG A 175 -27.78 15.72 -15.63
C ARG A 175 -29.12 15.79 -14.91
N ARG A 176 -29.30 15.09 -13.78
CA ARG A 176 -30.57 15.10 -13.04
C ARG A 176 -30.71 16.23 -12.03
N LEU A 177 -29.65 16.94 -11.69
CA LEU A 177 -29.65 17.99 -10.66
C LEU A 177 -29.95 19.40 -11.18
N PHE A 178 -30.08 19.60 -12.50
CA PHE A 178 -30.31 20.88 -13.14
C PHE A 178 -31.50 20.85 -14.14
N LYS A 179 -32.50 20.01 -13.88
CA LYS A 179 -33.81 20.16 -14.53
C LYS A 179 -34.75 20.82 -13.53
N ASP A 180 -34.94 22.12 -13.73
CA ASP A 180 -36.10 22.85 -13.23
C ASP A 180 -37.39 22.28 -13.80
#